data_648a99de4711ae2d4783691c365ca3e7
#
_entry.id   648a99de4711ae2d4783691c365ca3e7
#
_cell.length_a   1.000
_cell.length_b   1.000
_cell.length_c   1.000
_cell.angle_alpha   90.00
_cell.angle_beta   90.00
_cell.angle_gamma   90.00
#
_symmetry.space_group_name_H-M   'P 1'
#
loop_
_entity.id
_entity.type
_entity.pdbx_description
1 polymer ?
#
loop_
_entity_poly.entity_id
_entity_poly.type
_entity_poly.pdbx_seq_one_letter_code
_entity_poly.pdbx_strand_id
1 'polypeptide(L)'
;MEEASWWPRGLARGSMQDALSNQELMTKWGTLDCFDVTKTLDASWWNEQEDGCWGTFSELNVESVKQIQQHGNLTLLQLNDAYSALVYSIPTSDSASMLARKSAWAKALKSSSILLPVAGMTVNGNDAILVFPHFELTFDADIQWISTELGRAQSFLEPFSTPNDQNRWNQRLKSVEDALRPNTLWRAPHTKHTVGLPALRVHPSWIGKAEGKRVLIPMNQRVSESLLCGEERLPALAELIQMEGRWVENNGYARNDIEEMIGSWSSVTPSTWSSKKALSTVLGGAWIWRYYDVLFSYAEAVLYDDKKGLESSKAWLKDVTRLQAHLGVLRVWKSGVWVGIITMVVAYYGWQINSMTPSFAIGVALAGALLSFASNRMYWWKDPQPI
;
A
#
# COMPACT_ATOMS: atom_id res chain seq x y z
N MET A 1 -18.32 -19.71 24.05
CA MET A 1 -17.68 -19.84 22.72
C MET A 1 -16.50 -18.90 22.72
N GLU A 2 -15.28 -19.37 22.46
CA GLU A 2 -14.16 -18.48 22.19
C GLU A 2 -14.48 -17.68 20.93
N GLU A 3 -14.36 -16.36 21.02
CA GLU A 3 -14.51 -15.51 19.84
C GLU A 3 -13.46 -15.85 18.80
N ALA A 4 -13.85 -15.92 17.54
CA ALA A 4 -12.94 -16.23 16.45
C ALA A 4 -11.83 -15.17 16.35
N SER A 5 -10.63 -15.58 15.97
CA SER A 5 -9.46 -14.69 15.86
C SER A 5 -9.64 -13.51 14.89
N TRP A 6 -10.54 -13.68 13.92
CA TRP A 6 -10.87 -12.66 12.94
C TRP A 6 -11.91 -11.63 13.44
N TRP A 7 -12.49 -11.84 14.62
CA TRP A 7 -13.54 -10.96 15.14
C TRP A 7 -12.98 -9.60 15.60
N PRO A 8 -13.49 -8.48 15.09
CA PRO A 8 -13.03 -7.14 15.49
C PRO A 8 -13.63 -6.76 16.85
N ARG A 9 -12.85 -6.85 17.91
CA ARG A 9 -13.28 -6.68 19.30
C ARG A 9 -13.25 -5.23 19.78
N GLY A 10 -12.26 -4.48 19.36
CA GLY A 10 -11.97 -3.16 19.94
C GLY A 10 -13.05 -2.10 19.70
N LEU A 11 -13.76 -2.17 18.58
CA LEU A 11 -14.76 -1.19 18.18
C LEU A 11 -16.11 -1.80 17.79
N ALA A 12 -16.25 -3.10 17.81
CA ALA A 12 -17.44 -3.79 17.44
C ALA A 12 -18.60 -3.48 18.44
N ARG A 13 -19.80 -3.28 17.91
CA ARG A 13 -21.02 -3.16 18.67
C ARG A 13 -21.89 -4.38 18.37
N GLY A 14 -22.30 -5.09 19.39
CA GLY A 14 -23.08 -6.33 19.26
C GLY A 14 -22.22 -7.59 19.38
N SER A 15 -22.87 -8.73 19.39
CA SER A 15 -22.21 -10.04 19.46
C SER A 15 -21.83 -10.53 18.06
N MET A 16 -20.86 -11.42 17.99
CA MET A 16 -20.50 -12.11 16.75
C MET A 16 -21.72 -12.85 16.15
N GLN A 17 -22.54 -13.47 17.00
CA GLN A 17 -23.71 -14.21 16.55
C GLN A 17 -24.77 -13.28 15.92
N ASP A 18 -25.01 -12.10 16.51
CA ASP A 18 -25.92 -11.10 15.95
C ASP A 18 -25.39 -10.54 14.61
N ALA A 19 -24.09 -10.29 14.51
CA ALA A 19 -23.46 -9.82 13.28
C ALA A 19 -23.54 -10.85 12.15
N LEU A 20 -23.27 -12.13 12.43
CA LEU A 20 -23.40 -13.19 11.44
C LEU A 20 -24.85 -13.45 11.01
N SER A 21 -25.83 -13.32 11.95
CA SER A 21 -27.25 -13.49 11.63
C SER A 21 -27.78 -12.33 10.76
N ASN A 22 -27.31 -11.11 11.00
CA ASN A 22 -27.67 -9.92 10.24
C ASN A 22 -26.77 -9.70 9.02
N GLN A 23 -25.71 -10.47 8.87
CA GLN A 23 -24.66 -10.30 7.86
C GLN A 23 -23.97 -8.92 7.89
N GLU A 24 -24.05 -8.22 9.02
CA GLU A 24 -23.49 -6.87 9.19
C GLU A 24 -22.87 -6.69 10.58
N LEU A 25 -21.73 -5.99 10.62
CA LEU A 25 -21.03 -5.60 11.83
C LEU A 25 -20.91 -4.07 11.89
N MET A 26 -21.53 -3.45 12.88
CA MET A 26 -21.42 -2.01 13.10
C MET A 26 -20.14 -1.67 13.85
N THR A 27 -19.33 -0.79 13.28
CA THR A 27 -18.15 -0.22 13.94
C THR A 27 -18.32 1.30 14.11
N LYS A 28 -17.42 1.94 14.83
CA LYS A 28 -17.48 3.42 14.96
C LYS A 28 -17.14 4.15 13.66
N TRP A 29 -16.55 3.49 12.68
CA TRP A 29 -16.14 4.07 11.40
C TRP A 29 -17.10 3.71 10.26
N GLY A 30 -18.01 2.77 10.48
CA GLY A 30 -18.97 2.33 9.48
C GLY A 30 -19.43 0.90 9.71
N THR A 31 -20.19 0.40 8.76
CA THR A 31 -20.72 -0.98 8.76
C THR A 31 -19.82 -1.85 7.89
N LEU A 32 -19.58 -3.06 8.33
CA LEU A 32 -18.86 -4.11 7.59
C LEU A 32 -19.81 -5.25 7.29
N ASP A 33 -19.72 -5.82 6.12
CA ASP A 33 -20.39 -7.08 5.81
C ASP A 33 -19.70 -8.23 6.58
N CYS A 34 -20.49 -9.22 6.98
CA CYS A 34 -20.01 -10.45 7.60
C CYS A 34 -20.45 -11.64 6.78
N PHE A 35 -19.55 -12.59 6.62
CA PHE A 35 -19.80 -13.84 5.90
C PHE A 35 -19.47 -15.04 6.79
N ASP A 36 -20.41 -15.97 6.87
CA ASP A 36 -20.24 -17.19 7.64
C ASP A 36 -19.41 -18.22 6.87
N VAL A 37 -18.12 -18.25 7.17
CA VAL A 37 -17.15 -19.15 6.53
C VAL A 37 -17.50 -20.62 6.79
N THR A 38 -18.20 -20.98 7.88
CA THR A 38 -18.50 -22.36 8.20
C THR A 38 -19.37 -23.04 7.14
N LYS A 39 -20.20 -22.27 6.44
CA LYS A 39 -21.02 -22.77 5.33
C LYS A 39 -20.18 -23.29 4.18
N THR A 40 -19.01 -22.68 3.94
CA THR A 40 -18.13 -23.06 2.83
C THR A 40 -17.38 -24.37 3.07
N LEU A 41 -17.46 -24.94 4.25
CA LEU A 41 -16.87 -26.26 4.57
C LEU A 41 -17.72 -27.42 4.06
N ASP A 42 -18.98 -27.16 3.70
CA ASP A 42 -19.87 -28.15 3.08
C ASP A 42 -19.75 -28.06 1.54
N ALA A 43 -19.42 -29.17 0.91
CA ALA A 43 -19.31 -29.24 -0.54
C ALA A 43 -20.64 -28.97 -1.26
N SER A 44 -21.77 -29.37 -0.67
CA SER A 44 -23.10 -29.13 -1.28
C SER A 44 -23.42 -27.64 -1.37
N TRP A 45 -22.98 -26.85 -0.38
CA TRP A 45 -23.18 -25.43 -0.36
C TRP A 45 -22.62 -24.73 -1.61
N TRP A 46 -21.44 -25.14 -2.10
CA TRP A 46 -20.82 -24.54 -3.29
C TRP A 46 -21.64 -24.73 -4.56
N ASN A 47 -22.31 -25.86 -4.67
CA ASN A 47 -23.08 -26.25 -5.86
C ASN A 47 -24.48 -25.61 -5.89
N GLU A 48 -24.93 -25.05 -4.76
CA GLU A 48 -26.27 -24.45 -4.60
C GLU A 48 -26.24 -22.90 -4.75
N GLN A 49 -25.05 -22.29 -4.80
CA GLN A 49 -24.93 -20.84 -4.86
C GLN A 49 -25.05 -20.31 -6.29
N GLU A 50 -25.93 -19.32 -6.46
CA GLU A 50 -26.10 -18.60 -7.72
C GLU A 50 -25.91 -17.08 -7.51
N ASP A 51 -26.43 -16.55 -6.41
CA ASP A 51 -26.44 -15.12 -6.11
C ASP A 51 -25.04 -14.57 -5.81
N GLY A 52 -24.68 -13.47 -6.46
CA GLY A 52 -23.39 -12.81 -6.26
C GLY A 52 -22.20 -13.54 -6.86
N CYS A 53 -22.41 -14.71 -7.48
CA CYS A 53 -21.36 -15.51 -8.10
C CYS A 53 -20.93 -14.93 -9.45
N TRP A 54 -19.64 -15.11 -9.79
CA TRP A 54 -19.07 -14.67 -11.06
C TRP A 54 -17.99 -15.66 -11.55
N GLY A 55 -17.61 -15.51 -12.82
CA GLY A 55 -16.65 -16.39 -13.47
C GLY A 55 -17.21 -17.78 -13.66
N THR A 56 -16.38 -18.80 -13.46
CA THR A 56 -16.76 -20.21 -13.60
C THR A 56 -17.29 -20.83 -12.30
N PHE A 57 -17.88 -20.04 -11.40
CA PHE A 57 -18.31 -20.51 -10.08
C PHE A 57 -19.31 -21.69 -10.17
N SER A 58 -20.31 -21.58 -11.05
CA SER A 58 -21.30 -22.65 -11.26
C SER A 58 -20.73 -23.92 -11.93
N GLU A 59 -19.52 -23.85 -12.48
CA GLU A 59 -18.85 -24.97 -13.15
C GLU A 59 -17.88 -25.73 -12.22
N LEU A 60 -17.69 -25.26 -10.96
CA LEU A 60 -16.69 -25.82 -10.05
C LEU A 60 -16.98 -27.27 -9.66
N ASN A 61 -18.26 -27.67 -9.61
CA ASN A 61 -18.71 -29.05 -9.25
C ASN A 61 -17.95 -29.57 -8.03
N VAL A 62 -18.12 -28.92 -6.88
CA VAL A 62 -17.35 -29.20 -5.68
C VAL A 62 -17.84 -30.49 -5.02
N GLU A 63 -16.98 -31.50 -4.95
CA GLU A 63 -17.24 -32.78 -4.29
C GLU A 63 -16.56 -32.86 -2.92
N SER A 64 -15.44 -32.16 -2.76
CA SER A 64 -14.68 -32.20 -1.49
C SER A 64 -14.12 -30.82 -1.18
N VAL A 65 -14.12 -30.48 0.11
CA VAL A 65 -13.55 -29.25 0.67
C VAL A 65 -12.60 -29.60 1.79
N LYS A 66 -11.40 -29.03 1.76
CA LYS A 66 -10.41 -29.17 2.81
C LYS A 66 -9.92 -27.80 3.25
N GLN A 67 -10.05 -27.50 4.53
CA GLN A 67 -9.45 -26.29 5.10
C GLN A 67 -7.93 -26.50 5.24
N ILE A 68 -7.16 -25.64 4.60
CA ILE A 68 -5.69 -25.67 4.61
C ILE A 68 -5.14 -24.78 5.73
N GLN A 69 -5.61 -23.53 5.79
CA GLN A 69 -5.11 -22.53 6.74
C GLN A 69 -6.18 -21.49 7.04
N GLN A 70 -6.12 -20.94 8.25
CA GLN A 70 -6.89 -19.75 8.63
C GLN A 70 -5.94 -18.69 9.20
N HIS A 71 -6.03 -17.47 8.73
CA HIS A 71 -5.23 -16.35 9.20
C HIS A 71 -6.07 -15.06 9.24
N GLY A 72 -6.30 -14.52 10.43
CA GLY A 72 -7.20 -13.38 10.61
C GLY A 72 -8.59 -13.66 10.03
N ASN A 73 -9.11 -12.76 9.22
CA ASN A 73 -10.41 -12.88 8.56
C ASN A 73 -10.39 -13.75 7.29
N LEU A 74 -9.26 -14.35 6.95
CA LEU A 74 -9.04 -15.11 5.72
C LEU A 74 -8.89 -16.60 6.01
N THR A 75 -9.64 -17.42 5.28
CA THR A 75 -9.53 -18.88 5.29
C THR A 75 -9.16 -19.38 3.89
N LEU A 76 -8.11 -20.20 3.81
CA LEU A 76 -7.73 -20.90 2.58
C LEU A 76 -8.34 -22.28 2.58
N LEU A 77 -9.12 -22.57 1.54
CA LEU A 77 -9.72 -23.86 1.28
C LEU A 77 -9.12 -24.45 0.00
N GLN A 78 -9.03 -25.78 -0.04
CA GLN A 78 -8.76 -26.54 -1.25
C GLN A 78 -10.06 -27.23 -1.68
N LEU A 79 -10.41 -27.10 -2.97
CA LEU A 79 -11.62 -27.66 -3.56
C LEU A 79 -11.22 -28.67 -4.63
N ASN A 80 -11.64 -29.92 -4.48
CA ASN A 80 -11.41 -31.03 -5.43
C ASN A 80 -9.95 -31.23 -5.86
N ASP A 81 -8.97 -30.84 -5.06
CA ASP A 81 -7.55 -30.78 -5.45
C ASP A 81 -7.25 -29.97 -6.73
N ALA A 82 -8.26 -29.32 -7.32
CA ALA A 82 -8.17 -28.56 -8.57
C ALA A 82 -8.15 -27.05 -8.35
N TYR A 83 -8.71 -26.57 -7.25
CA TYR A 83 -8.83 -25.15 -6.96
C TYR A 83 -8.43 -24.82 -5.54
N SER A 84 -8.01 -23.57 -5.34
CA SER A 84 -7.76 -22.97 -4.04
C SER A 84 -8.71 -21.79 -3.86
N ALA A 85 -9.47 -21.75 -2.76
CA ALA A 85 -10.40 -20.65 -2.49
C ALA A 85 -9.95 -19.84 -1.29
N LEU A 86 -9.90 -18.52 -1.45
CA LEU A 86 -9.75 -17.56 -0.38
C LEU A 86 -11.14 -17.12 0.07
N VAL A 87 -11.49 -17.39 1.32
CA VAL A 87 -12.79 -17.05 1.91
C VAL A 87 -12.57 -16.01 2.99
N TYR A 88 -13.24 -14.87 2.88
CA TYR A 88 -13.15 -13.74 3.80
C TYR A 88 -14.36 -13.69 4.72
N SER A 89 -14.14 -13.78 6.04
CA SER A 89 -15.18 -13.62 7.06
C SER A 89 -15.73 -12.19 7.12
N ILE A 90 -14.91 -11.22 6.77
CA ILE A 90 -15.28 -9.83 6.57
C ILE A 90 -14.94 -9.48 5.12
N PRO A 91 -15.92 -9.56 4.21
CA PRO A 91 -15.73 -9.18 2.81
C PRO A 91 -15.33 -7.71 2.69
N THR A 92 -14.36 -7.44 1.85
CA THR A 92 -13.90 -6.09 1.56
C THR A 92 -13.87 -5.88 0.05
N SER A 93 -13.87 -4.62 -0.37
CA SER A 93 -13.90 -4.35 -1.80
C SER A 93 -12.65 -4.87 -2.52
N ASP A 94 -12.86 -5.17 -3.75
CA ASP A 94 -12.17 -6.11 -4.57
C ASP A 94 -11.05 -5.48 -5.43
N SER A 95 -9.85 -5.84 -5.19
CA SER A 95 -8.83 -5.65 -6.23
C SER A 95 -8.69 -6.90 -7.11
N ALA A 96 -8.69 -8.07 -6.51
CA ALA A 96 -8.43 -9.33 -7.19
C ALA A 96 -9.54 -9.72 -8.18
N SER A 97 -10.82 -9.63 -7.78
CA SER A 97 -11.93 -9.94 -8.68
C SER A 97 -12.04 -8.94 -9.82
N MET A 98 -11.79 -7.66 -9.54
CA MET A 98 -11.80 -6.65 -10.58
C MET A 98 -10.68 -6.85 -11.61
N LEU A 99 -9.48 -7.24 -11.17
CA LEU A 99 -8.38 -7.60 -12.08
C LEU A 99 -8.75 -8.75 -13.01
N ALA A 100 -9.44 -9.77 -12.47
CA ALA A 100 -9.89 -10.93 -13.24
C ALA A 100 -11.07 -10.61 -14.18
N ARG A 101 -12.06 -9.85 -13.69
CA ARG A 101 -13.29 -9.54 -14.44
C ARG A 101 -13.10 -8.53 -15.56
N LYS A 102 -12.11 -7.62 -15.44
CA LYS A 102 -11.76 -6.69 -16.51
C LYS A 102 -10.81 -7.34 -17.51
N SER A 103 -11.34 -7.85 -18.61
CA SER A 103 -10.61 -8.63 -19.60
C SER A 103 -9.32 -7.99 -20.11
N ALA A 104 -9.28 -6.65 -20.23
CA ALA A 104 -8.08 -5.91 -20.64
C ALA A 104 -6.96 -6.01 -19.57
N TRP A 105 -7.31 -5.94 -18.29
CA TRP A 105 -6.34 -6.06 -17.18
C TRP A 105 -5.86 -7.50 -17.03
N ALA A 106 -6.80 -8.46 -17.07
CA ALA A 106 -6.46 -9.89 -17.05
C ALA A 106 -5.51 -10.26 -18.18
N LYS A 107 -5.76 -9.74 -19.40
CA LYS A 107 -4.88 -9.96 -20.56
C LYS A 107 -3.49 -9.35 -20.35
N ALA A 108 -3.40 -8.15 -19.78
CA ALA A 108 -2.12 -7.52 -19.50
C ALA A 108 -1.29 -8.30 -18.47
N LEU A 109 -1.95 -8.87 -17.45
CA LEU A 109 -1.31 -9.65 -16.40
C LEU A 109 -1.00 -11.10 -16.80
N LYS A 110 -1.46 -11.59 -17.94
CA LYS A 110 -1.26 -13.00 -18.37
C LYS A 110 0.21 -13.43 -18.42
N SER A 111 1.12 -12.50 -18.67
CA SER A 111 2.56 -12.76 -18.72
C SER A 111 3.29 -12.45 -17.43
N SER A 112 2.57 -12.06 -16.37
CA SER A 112 3.13 -11.80 -15.05
C SER A 112 3.05 -13.04 -14.17
N SER A 113 3.71 -12.97 -13.02
CA SER A 113 3.61 -13.99 -11.97
C SER A 113 2.37 -13.82 -11.07
N ILE A 114 1.40 -12.96 -11.45
CA ILE A 114 0.15 -12.77 -10.70
C ILE A 114 -0.82 -13.90 -11.06
N LEU A 115 -1.26 -14.65 -10.05
CA LEU A 115 -2.30 -15.65 -10.20
C LEU A 115 -3.67 -14.98 -10.05
N LEU A 116 -4.43 -14.89 -11.13
CA LEU A 116 -5.77 -14.29 -11.09
C LEU A 116 -6.84 -15.32 -10.70
N PRO A 117 -7.87 -14.91 -9.94
CA PRO A 117 -8.99 -15.78 -9.66
C PRO A 117 -9.81 -16.07 -10.93
N VAL A 118 -10.33 -17.29 -11.02
CA VAL A 118 -11.18 -17.75 -12.15
C VAL A 118 -12.67 -17.63 -11.85
N ALA A 119 -13.00 -17.58 -10.56
CA ALA A 119 -14.36 -17.44 -10.06
C ALA A 119 -14.36 -16.76 -8.70
N GLY A 120 -15.54 -16.38 -8.23
CA GLY A 120 -15.73 -15.84 -6.89
C GLY A 120 -17.18 -15.54 -6.58
N MET A 121 -17.40 -15.09 -5.36
CA MET A 121 -18.72 -14.67 -4.87
C MET A 121 -18.61 -13.34 -4.13
N THR A 122 -19.56 -12.46 -4.37
CA THR A 122 -19.65 -11.16 -3.71
C THR A 122 -20.86 -11.09 -2.78
N VAL A 123 -20.70 -10.41 -1.65
CA VAL A 123 -21.77 -10.04 -0.72
C VAL A 123 -21.84 -8.52 -0.69
N ASN A 124 -22.99 -7.94 -1.01
CA ASN A 124 -23.17 -6.48 -1.10
C ASN A 124 -22.11 -5.76 -1.96
N GLY A 125 -21.57 -6.43 -2.99
CA GLY A 125 -20.54 -5.87 -3.86
C GLY A 125 -19.11 -6.00 -3.33
N ASN A 126 -18.92 -6.61 -2.15
CA ASN A 126 -17.61 -6.94 -1.58
C ASN A 126 -17.29 -8.41 -1.82
N ASP A 127 -16.04 -8.74 -2.13
CA ASP A 127 -15.62 -10.12 -2.35
C ASP A 127 -15.59 -10.91 -1.04
N ALA A 128 -16.49 -11.91 -0.95
CA ALA A 128 -16.49 -12.89 0.13
C ALA A 128 -15.63 -14.12 -0.21
N ILE A 129 -15.59 -14.50 -1.48
CA ILE A 129 -14.86 -15.67 -1.96
C ILE A 129 -14.13 -15.35 -3.26
N LEU A 130 -12.86 -15.75 -3.33
CA LEU A 130 -12.05 -15.73 -4.55
C LEU A 130 -11.54 -17.16 -4.81
N VAL A 131 -11.84 -17.72 -5.97
CA VAL A 131 -11.41 -19.06 -6.37
C VAL A 131 -10.32 -18.96 -7.43
N PHE A 132 -9.21 -19.60 -7.15
CA PHE A 132 -8.02 -19.62 -8.02
C PHE A 132 -7.79 -21.06 -8.55
N PRO A 133 -7.07 -21.23 -9.67
CA PRO A 133 -6.43 -22.51 -9.98
C PRO A 133 -5.63 -22.98 -8.77
N HIS A 134 -5.51 -24.27 -8.57
CA HIS A 134 -4.82 -24.81 -7.40
C HIS A 134 -3.40 -24.27 -7.25
N PHE A 135 -3.07 -23.82 -6.06
CA PHE A 135 -1.73 -23.44 -5.66
C PHE A 135 -1.40 -23.95 -4.26
N GLU A 136 -0.13 -24.23 -4.03
CA GLU A 136 0.42 -24.52 -2.72
C GLU A 136 1.12 -23.30 -2.17
N LEU A 137 0.88 -22.95 -0.89
CA LEU A 137 1.61 -21.85 -0.25
C LEU A 137 3.08 -22.25 -0.07
N THR A 138 3.98 -21.33 -0.37
CA THR A 138 5.41 -21.48 -0.12
C THR A 138 5.83 -20.51 0.98
N PHE A 139 6.67 -20.98 1.91
CA PHE A 139 7.21 -20.14 2.98
C PHE A 139 8.59 -19.57 2.64
N ASP A 140 9.06 -19.81 1.42
CA ASP A 140 10.34 -19.30 0.91
C ASP A 140 10.15 -17.90 0.31
N ALA A 141 10.08 -16.92 1.21
CA ALA A 141 9.90 -15.53 0.84
C ALA A 141 11.24 -14.92 0.38
N ASP A 142 11.35 -14.66 -0.91
CA ASP A 142 12.48 -13.97 -1.55
C ASP A 142 12.05 -12.53 -1.88
N ILE A 143 12.56 -11.57 -1.12
CA ILE A 143 12.17 -10.17 -1.23
C ILE A 143 12.52 -9.56 -2.59
N GLN A 144 13.65 -9.97 -3.20
CA GLN A 144 14.04 -9.53 -4.53
C GLN A 144 13.02 -9.99 -5.58
N TRP A 145 12.69 -11.29 -5.53
CA TRP A 145 11.75 -11.86 -6.49
C TRP A 145 10.37 -11.23 -6.35
N ILE A 146 9.84 -11.11 -5.12
CA ILE A 146 8.52 -10.51 -4.86
C ILE A 146 8.45 -9.09 -5.40
N SER A 147 9.46 -8.27 -5.08
CA SER A 147 9.51 -6.86 -5.47
C SER A 147 9.66 -6.69 -6.98
N THR A 148 10.47 -7.54 -7.61
CA THR A 148 10.64 -7.56 -9.06
C THR A 148 9.33 -7.94 -9.76
N GLU A 149 8.67 -9.00 -9.31
CA GLU A 149 7.42 -9.45 -9.95
C GLU A 149 6.26 -8.49 -9.71
N LEU A 150 6.18 -7.87 -8.53
CA LEU A 150 5.24 -6.77 -8.27
C LEU A 150 5.48 -5.61 -9.26
N GLY A 151 6.73 -5.16 -9.39
CA GLY A 151 7.08 -4.06 -10.29
C GLY A 151 6.79 -4.38 -11.77
N ARG A 152 7.04 -5.62 -12.22
CA ARG A 152 6.68 -6.08 -13.57
C ARG A 152 5.18 -6.05 -13.80
N ALA A 153 4.40 -6.60 -12.87
CA ALA A 153 2.95 -6.61 -12.97
C ALA A 153 2.37 -5.19 -13.01
N GLN A 154 2.87 -4.29 -12.17
CA GLN A 154 2.51 -2.87 -12.18
C GLN A 154 2.87 -2.21 -13.51
N SER A 155 4.02 -2.52 -14.10
CA SER A 155 4.44 -2.00 -15.41
C SER A 155 3.52 -2.48 -16.54
N PHE A 156 3.02 -3.72 -16.49
CA PHE A 156 2.01 -4.20 -17.44
C PHE A 156 0.67 -3.47 -17.29
N LEU A 157 0.37 -2.92 -16.11
CA LEU A 157 -0.85 -2.15 -15.84
C LEU A 157 -0.68 -0.64 -16.10
N GLU A 158 0.51 -0.15 -16.45
CA GLU A 158 0.76 1.26 -16.76
C GLU A 158 -0.22 1.85 -17.78
N PRO A 159 -0.59 1.17 -18.89
CA PRO A 159 -1.54 1.68 -19.88
C PRO A 159 -2.94 1.97 -19.30
N PHE A 160 -3.27 1.40 -18.16
CA PHE A 160 -4.55 1.58 -17.46
C PHE A 160 -4.45 2.55 -16.28
N SER A 161 -3.33 3.26 -16.14
CA SER A 161 -3.11 4.24 -15.08
C SER A 161 -4.07 5.43 -15.21
N THR A 162 -4.46 5.99 -14.06
CA THR A 162 -5.16 7.27 -14.03
C THR A 162 -4.14 8.42 -14.09
N PRO A 163 -4.54 9.60 -14.60
CA PRO A 163 -3.72 10.79 -14.48
C PRO A 163 -3.32 11.06 -13.02
N ASN A 164 -2.17 11.71 -12.84
CA ASN A 164 -1.75 12.15 -11.53
C ASN A 164 -2.73 13.17 -10.95
N ASP A 165 -3.29 12.86 -9.79
CA ASP A 165 -4.16 13.75 -9.02
C ASP A 165 -3.66 13.87 -7.58
N GLN A 166 -2.75 14.81 -7.35
CA GLN A 166 -2.23 15.10 -6.02
C GLN A 166 -3.31 15.51 -5.03
N ASN A 167 -4.33 16.24 -5.49
CA ASN A 167 -5.40 16.73 -4.62
C ASN A 167 -6.23 15.58 -4.09
N ARG A 168 -6.52 14.59 -4.93
CA ARG A 168 -7.24 13.39 -4.54
C ARG A 168 -6.51 12.64 -3.43
N TRP A 169 -5.21 12.40 -3.58
CA TRP A 169 -4.41 11.70 -2.57
C TRP A 169 -4.28 12.49 -1.27
N ASN A 170 -4.14 13.82 -1.36
CA ASN A 170 -4.12 14.69 -0.18
C ASN A 170 -5.45 14.71 0.56
N GLN A 171 -6.58 14.81 -0.15
CA GLN A 171 -7.91 14.76 0.46
C GLN A 171 -8.15 13.45 1.17
N ARG A 172 -7.73 12.36 0.56
CA ARG A 172 -7.85 11.01 1.09
C ARG A 172 -7.04 10.83 2.37
N LEU A 173 -5.76 11.20 2.34
CA LEU A 173 -4.93 11.18 3.53
C LEU A 173 -5.55 12.00 4.66
N LYS A 174 -6.09 13.18 4.34
CA LYS A 174 -6.77 14.02 5.31
C LYS A 174 -8.02 13.34 5.89
N SER A 175 -8.82 12.67 5.07
CA SER A 175 -10.00 11.93 5.57
C SER A 175 -9.62 10.83 6.56
N VAL A 176 -8.55 10.09 6.29
CA VAL A 176 -8.03 9.06 7.21
C VAL A 176 -7.49 9.69 8.50
N GLU A 177 -6.72 10.78 8.40
CA GLU A 177 -6.23 11.52 9.57
C GLU A 177 -7.38 12.05 10.43
N ASP A 178 -8.41 12.64 9.81
CA ASP A 178 -9.58 13.19 10.51
C ASP A 178 -10.36 12.06 11.24
N ALA A 179 -10.50 10.89 10.63
CA ALA A 179 -11.16 9.74 11.22
C ALA A 179 -10.40 9.15 12.42
N LEU A 180 -9.06 9.08 12.33
CA LEU A 180 -8.21 8.48 13.34
C LEU A 180 -7.75 9.47 14.41
N ARG A 181 -7.75 10.77 14.08
CA ARG A 181 -7.21 11.84 14.94
C ARG A 181 -5.83 11.52 15.50
N PRO A 182 -4.88 11.07 14.70
CA PRO A 182 -3.52 10.89 15.17
C PRO A 182 -2.98 12.27 15.56
N ASN A 183 -2.29 12.40 16.67
CA ASN A 183 -1.67 13.66 17.12
C ASN A 183 -0.45 14.03 16.24
N THR A 184 -0.57 13.89 14.93
CA THR A 184 0.49 14.13 13.98
C THR A 184 0.00 15.15 12.94
N LEU A 185 0.89 16.07 12.57
CA LEU A 185 0.63 17.13 11.57
C LEU A 185 1.50 16.89 10.34
N TRP A 186 1.41 15.72 9.73
CA TRP A 186 2.14 15.46 8.50
C TRP A 186 1.55 16.26 7.34
N ARG A 187 2.39 16.94 6.58
CA ARG A 187 2.04 17.77 5.43
C ARG A 187 3.05 17.61 4.30
N ALA A 188 3.50 16.38 4.05
CA ALA A 188 4.35 16.13 2.89
C ALA A 188 3.54 16.21 1.60
N PRO A 189 4.03 16.88 0.56
CA PRO A 189 3.39 16.84 -0.74
C PRO A 189 3.56 15.46 -1.37
N HIS A 190 2.55 15.00 -2.09
CA HIS A 190 2.72 13.86 -2.99
C HIS A 190 3.59 14.23 -4.19
N THR A 191 4.34 13.28 -4.70
CA THR A 191 5.14 13.51 -5.92
C THR A 191 4.23 13.65 -7.14
N LYS A 192 4.73 14.31 -8.18
CA LYS A 192 3.99 14.48 -9.45
C LYS A 192 3.73 13.17 -10.19
N HIS A 193 4.26 12.05 -9.70
CA HIS A 193 4.19 10.74 -10.36
C HIS A 193 3.29 9.76 -9.60
N THR A 194 2.37 10.24 -8.79
CA THR A 194 1.39 9.44 -8.06
C THR A 194 0.19 9.10 -8.95
N VAL A 195 0.41 8.37 -10.02
CA VAL A 195 -0.67 7.84 -10.86
C VAL A 195 -1.29 6.62 -10.19
N GLY A 196 -2.62 6.52 -10.24
CA GLY A 196 -3.32 5.36 -9.70
C GLY A 196 -3.30 4.19 -10.69
N LEU A 197 -2.80 3.05 -10.24
CA LEU A 197 -2.87 1.77 -10.95
C LEU A 197 -3.96 0.89 -10.35
N PRO A 198 -4.55 -0.05 -11.11
CA PRO A 198 -5.32 -1.14 -10.51
C PRO A 198 -4.48 -1.82 -9.42
N ALA A 199 -4.97 -1.86 -8.21
CA ALA A 199 -4.20 -2.36 -7.08
C ALA A 199 -4.10 -3.90 -7.13
N LEU A 200 -2.90 -4.44 -6.94
CA LEU A 200 -2.63 -5.89 -6.91
C LEU A 200 -2.74 -6.46 -5.49
N ARG A 201 -2.44 -5.66 -4.48
CA ARG A 201 -2.53 -5.99 -3.04
C ARG A 201 -1.82 -7.29 -2.66
N VAL A 202 -0.60 -7.44 -3.16
CA VAL A 202 0.24 -8.60 -2.89
C VAL A 202 0.70 -8.60 -1.43
N HIS A 203 0.69 -9.78 -0.81
CA HIS A 203 1.18 -9.99 0.55
C HIS A 203 2.41 -10.91 0.53
N PRO A 204 3.53 -10.58 1.18
CA PRO A 204 4.76 -11.36 1.10
C PRO A 204 4.66 -12.77 1.71
N SER A 205 3.68 -13.02 2.58
CA SER A 205 3.42 -14.36 3.15
C SER A 205 2.46 -15.21 2.29
N TRP A 206 1.88 -14.64 1.23
CA TRP A 206 0.93 -15.31 0.36
C TRP A 206 1.53 -15.51 -1.03
N ILE A 207 2.64 -16.23 -1.05
CA ILE A 207 3.31 -16.67 -2.28
C ILE A 207 2.87 -18.11 -2.53
N GLY A 208 2.36 -18.35 -3.72
CA GLY A 208 1.94 -19.68 -4.14
C GLY A 208 2.94 -20.32 -5.10
N LYS A 209 2.78 -21.62 -5.26
CA LYS A 209 3.36 -22.40 -6.35
C LYS A 209 2.23 -23.04 -7.13
N ALA A 210 1.98 -22.58 -8.35
CA ALA A 210 0.99 -23.09 -9.27
C ALA A 210 1.69 -23.67 -10.50
N GLU A 211 1.36 -24.89 -10.90
CA GLU A 211 2.00 -25.58 -12.05
C GLU A 211 3.53 -25.57 -12.00
N GLY A 212 4.10 -25.71 -10.80
CA GLY A 212 5.56 -25.69 -10.61
C GLY A 212 6.21 -24.32 -10.63
N LYS A 213 5.48 -23.23 -10.88
CA LYS A 213 6.00 -21.84 -10.92
C LYS A 213 5.58 -21.08 -9.67
N ARG A 214 6.45 -20.20 -9.18
CA ARG A 214 6.10 -19.25 -8.12
C ARG A 214 5.11 -18.23 -8.66
N VAL A 215 4.08 -17.93 -7.88
CA VAL A 215 3.04 -16.95 -8.21
C VAL A 215 2.75 -16.04 -7.02
N LEU A 216 2.40 -14.80 -7.32
CA LEU A 216 1.89 -13.83 -6.36
C LEU A 216 0.36 -13.89 -6.39
N ILE A 217 -0.24 -13.93 -5.21
CA ILE A 217 -1.68 -14.05 -5.05
C ILE A 217 -2.22 -12.67 -4.68
N PRO A 218 -3.04 -12.03 -5.53
CA PRO A 218 -3.68 -10.79 -5.19
C PRO A 218 -4.75 -11.03 -4.13
N MET A 219 -4.85 -10.10 -3.18
CA MET A 219 -5.76 -10.19 -2.05
C MET A 219 -6.72 -9.00 -2.02
N ASN A 220 -7.75 -9.11 -1.21
CA ASN A 220 -8.62 -7.98 -0.90
C ASN A 220 -7.88 -6.94 -0.04
N GLN A 221 -8.42 -5.72 -0.03
CA GLN A 221 -7.88 -4.69 0.85
C GLN A 221 -8.10 -5.03 2.32
N ARG A 222 -7.36 -4.36 3.19
CA ARG A 222 -7.52 -4.48 4.64
C ARG A 222 -8.91 -4.02 5.07
N VAL A 223 -9.42 -4.58 6.15
CA VAL A 223 -10.69 -4.14 6.75
C VAL A 223 -10.65 -2.65 7.12
N SER A 224 -9.53 -2.18 7.66
CA SER A 224 -9.33 -0.76 7.99
C SER A 224 -9.35 0.14 6.75
N GLU A 225 -8.79 -0.29 5.63
CA GLU A 225 -8.84 0.46 4.38
C GLU A 225 -10.26 0.54 3.84
N SER A 226 -10.99 -0.57 3.85
CA SER A 226 -12.38 -0.62 3.40
C SER A 226 -13.28 0.34 4.18
N LEU A 227 -13.08 0.44 5.50
CA LEU A 227 -13.85 1.33 6.38
C LEU A 227 -13.50 2.81 6.21
N LEU A 228 -12.22 3.12 6.05
CA LEU A 228 -11.76 4.51 6.12
C LEU A 228 -11.58 5.13 4.73
N CYS A 229 -11.21 4.34 3.75
CA CYS A 229 -10.87 4.84 2.44
C CYS A 229 -10.72 3.71 1.42
N GLY A 230 -11.83 3.08 1.03
CA GLY A 230 -11.82 2.07 -0.03
C GLY A 230 -11.32 2.64 -1.36
N GLU A 231 -10.27 2.06 -1.93
CA GLU A 231 -9.73 2.44 -3.23
C GLU A 231 -9.34 1.24 -4.07
N GLU A 232 -9.87 1.21 -5.25
CA GLU A 232 -9.55 0.21 -6.27
C GLU A 232 -8.19 0.42 -6.90
N ARG A 233 -7.64 1.64 -6.74
CA ARG A 233 -6.40 2.06 -7.40
C ARG A 233 -5.44 2.65 -6.39
N LEU A 234 -4.19 2.26 -6.49
CA LEU A 234 -3.09 2.79 -5.68
C LEU A 234 -1.93 3.22 -6.58
N PRO A 235 -1.14 4.20 -6.19
CA PRO A 235 0.16 4.42 -6.81
C PRO A 235 1.06 3.20 -6.66
N ALA A 236 1.86 2.89 -7.67
CA ALA A 236 2.77 1.74 -7.65
C ALA A 236 3.68 1.73 -6.41
N LEU A 237 4.21 2.89 -6.04
CA LEU A 237 5.04 3.05 -4.85
C LEU A 237 4.25 2.81 -3.55
N ALA A 238 2.97 3.19 -3.50
CA ALA A 238 2.14 2.94 -2.32
C ALA A 238 1.96 1.44 -2.07
N GLU A 239 1.73 0.67 -3.12
CA GLU A 239 1.63 -0.80 -3.03
C GLU A 239 2.93 -1.46 -2.60
N LEU A 240 4.07 -1.01 -3.16
CA LEU A 240 5.38 -1.48 -2.72
C LEU A 240 5.58 -1.24 -1.21
N ILE A 241 5.18 -0.07 -0.73
CA ILE A 241 5.30 0.29 0.69
C ILE A 241 4.33 -0.49 1.58
N GLN A 242 3.12 -0.79 1.10
CA GLN A 242 2.24 -1.71 1.83
C GLN A 242 2.85 -3.10 1.97
N MET A 243 3.50 -3.60 0.91
CA MET A 243 4.24 -4.86 0.95
C MET A 243 5.45 -4.77 1.90
N GLU A 244 6.18 -3.64 1.91
CA GLU A 244 7.25 -3.36 2.88
C GLU A 244 6.74 -3.46 4.32
N GLY A 245 5.61 -2.81 4.62
CA GLY A 245 4.98 -2.87 5.95
C GLY A 245 4.69 -4.31 6.39
N ARG A 246 4.12 -5.12 5.51
CA ARG A 246 3.84 -6.54 5.77
C ARG A 246 5.12 -7.37 5.94
N TRP A 247 6.15 -7.06 5.16
CA TRP A 247 7.45 -7.72 5.32
C TRP A 247 8.05 -7.43 6.70
N VAL A 248 8.02 -6.16 7.12
CA VAL A 248 8.56 -5.72 8.42
C VAL A 248 7.76 -6.29 9.58
N GLU A 249 6.44 -6.40 9.47
CA GLU A 249 5.59 -7.06 10.48
C GLU A 249 6.01 -8.51 10.72
N ASN A 250 6.36 -9.24 9.67
CA ASN A 250 6.70 -10.66 9.74
C ASN A 250 8.17 -10.94 10.08
N ASN A 251 9.09 -10.13 9.54
CA ASN A 251 10.53 -10.42 9.58
C ASN A 251 11.32 -9.43 10.46
N GLY A 252 10.66 -8.36 10.92
CA GLY A 252 11.35 -7.23 11.56
C GLY A 252 11.95 -6.26 10.57
N TYR A 253 12.34 -5.08 11.07
CA TYR A 253 12.97 -4.06 10.24
C TYR A 253 14.46 -4.39 9.98
N ALA A 254 14.83 -4.57 8.72
CA ALA A 254 16.20 -4.65 8.27
C ALA A 254 16.42 -3.68 7.10
N ARG A 255 17.36 -2.74 7.26
CA ARG A 255 17.61 -1.71 6.26
C ARG A 255 17.99 -2.31 4.90
N ASN A 256 18.84 -3.33 4.91
CA ASN A 256 19.30 -3.99 3.68
C ASN A 256 18.13 -4.58 2.88
N ASP A 257 17.16 -5.20 3.55
CA ASP A 257 15.96 -5.75 2.91
C ASP A 257 15.16 -4.66 2.20
N ILE A 258 15.01 -3.51 2.86
CA ILE A 258 14.26 -2.38 2.29
C ILE A 258 15.00 -1.77 1.08
N GLU A 259 16.34 -1.65 1.17
CA GLU A 259 17.16 -1.19 0.04
C GLU A 259 17.06 -2.16 -1.14
N GLU A 260 17.11 -3.45 -0.88
CA GLU A 260 16.97 -4.51 -1.87
C GLU A 260 15.58 -4.52 -2.50
N MET A 261 14.52 -4.38 -1.71
CA MET A 261 13.13 -4.26 -2.16
C MET A 261 12.95 -3.10 -3.14
N ILE A 262 13.35 -1.89 -2.73
CA ILE A 262 13.24 -0.69 -3.56
C ILE A 262 14.13 -0.81 -4.80
N GLY A 263 15.33 -1.33 -4.67
CA GLY A 263 16.27 -1.53 -5.77
C GLY A 263 15.73 -2.49 -6.83
N SER A 264 15.25 -3.65 -6.41
CA SER A 264 14.69 -4.69 -7.27
C SER A 264 13.44 -4.20 -8.01
N TRP A 265 12.53 -3.55 -7.29
CA TRP A 265 11.34 -2.94 -7.87
C TRP A 265 11.70 -1.82 -8.86
N SER A 266 12.63 -0.94 -8.51
CA SER A 266 13.07 0.17 -9.36
C SER A 266 13.72 -0.29 -10.66
N SER A 267 14.31 -1.48 -10.68
CA SER A 267 14.98 -2.03 -11.86
C SER A 267 14.03 -2.40 -12.99
N VAL A 268 12.77 -2.63 -12.69
CA VAL A 268 11.75 -3.13 -13.65
C VAL A 268 10.58 -2.17 -13.84
N THR A 269 10.50 -1.11 -13.06
CA THR A 269 9.43 -0.10 -13.16
C THR A 269 9.85 1.11 -13.99
N PRO A 270 8.91 1.87 -14.57
CA PRO A 270 9.21 3.13 -15.24
C PRO A 270 10.00 4.08 -14.34
N SER A 271 11.05 4.69 -14.90
CA SER A 271 11.92 5.62 -14.15
C SER A 271 11.18 6.83 -13.56
N THR A 272 10.01 7.18 -14.08
CA THR A 272 9.13 8.21 -13.53
C THR A 272 8.64 7.86 -12.14
N TRP A 273 8.45 6.57 -11.82
CA TRP A 273 7.97 6.09 -10.52
C TRP A 273 9.11 5.89 -9.53
N SER A 274 10.30 5.50 -10.02
CA SER A 274 11.44 5.04 -9.22
C SER A 274 12.65 5.98 -9.23
N SER A 275 12.54 7.16 -9.86
CA SER A 275 13.63 8.15 -9.85
C SER A 275 13.94 8.63 -8.41
N LYS A 276 15.17 9.08 -8.18
CA LYS A 276 15.56 9.71 -6.89
C LYS A 276 14.58 10.81 -6.46
N LYS A 277 14.00 11.53 -7.42
CA LYS A 277 13.00 12.56 -7.15
C LYS A 277 11.67 11.97 -6.72
N ALA A 278 11.21 10.90 -7.37
CA ALA A 278 9.97 10.23 -7.01
C ALA A 278 10.05 9.58 -5.61
N LEU A 279 11.20 9.03 -5.25
CA LEU A 279 11.46 8.40 -3.96
C LEU A 279 11.85 9.37 -2.84
N SER A 280 12.14 10.64 -3.17
CA SER A 280 12.64 11.63 -2.19
C SER A 280 11.63 11.91 -1.08
N THR A 281 12.04 11.71 0.16
CA THR A 281 11.25 11.99 1.37
C THR A 281 10.83 13.47 1.45
N VAL A 282 11.66 14.39 0.96
CA VAL A 282 11.34 15.83 0.91
C VAL A 282 10.13 16.13 0.03
N LEU A 283 9.88 15.30 -0.97
CA LEU A 283 8.76 15.43 -1.90
C LEU A 283 7.61 14.44 -1.58
N GLY A 284 7.62 13.85 -0.40
CA GLY A 284 6.68 12.82 0.03
C GLY A 284 7.21 11.41 -0.22
N GLY A 285 7.65 11.09 -1.43
CA GLY A 285 8.28 9.82 -1.80
C GLY A 285 7.70 8.59 -1.13
N ALA A 286 8.55 7.66 -0.73
CA ALA A 286 8.16 6.47 0.02
C ALA A 286 7.56 6.80 1.40
N TRP A 287 8.01 7.89 2.01
CA TRP A 287 7.66 8.21 3.39
C TRP A 287 6.17 8.52 3.59
N ILE A 288 5.54 9.21 2.64
CA ILE A 288 4.10 9.53 2.74
C ILE A 288 3.27 8.25 2.69
N TRP A 289 3.72 7.25 1.94
CA TRP A 289 3.02 5.97 1.82
C TRP A 289 3.26 5.09 3.05
N ARG A 290 4.44 5.14 3.68
CA ARG A 290 4.68 4.52 5.00
C ARG A 290 3.77 5.13 6.06
N TYR A 291 3.65 6.46 6.09
CA TYR A 291 2.74 7.15 6.99
C TYR A 291 1.30 6.69 6.78
N TYR A 292 0.87 6.63 5.52
CA TYR A 292 -0.46 6.14 5.14
C TYR A 292 -0.68 4.69 5.59
N ASP A 293 0.27 3.81 5.35
CA ASP A 293 0.23 2.40 5.75
C ASP A 293 0.14 2.23 7.27
N VAL A 294 0.93 2.98 8.03
CA VAL A 294 0.91 2.95 9.50
C VAL A 294 -0.42 3.45 10.07
N LEU A 295 -1.10 4.42 9.41
CA LEU A 295 -2.43 4.84 9.83
C LEU A 295 -3.43 3.68 9.74
N PHE A 296 -3.39 2.88 8.68
CA PHE A 296 -4.25 1.70 8.56
C PHE A 296 -3.85 0.58 9.52
N SER A 297 -2.57 0.34 9.73
CA SER A 297 -2.09 -0.61 10.76
C SER A 297 -2.54 -0.19 12.17
N TYR A 298 -2.51 1.12 12.47
CA TYR A 298 -3.07 1.66 13.70
C TYR A 298 -4.58 1.39 13.81
N ALA A 299 -5.32 1.62 12.73
CA ALA A 299 -6.77 1.39 12.71
C ALA A 299 -7.11 -0.09 12.89
N GLU A 300 -6.37 -0.99 12.23
CA GLU A 300 -6.53 -2.44 12.41
C GLU A 300 -6.22 -2.87 13.84
N ALA A 301 -5.12 -2.39 14.41
CA ALA A 301 -4.77 -2.70 15.79
C ALA A 301 -5.85 -2.26 16.79
N VAL A 302 -6.51 -1.11 16.55
CA VAL A 302 -7.67 -0.68 17.35
C VAL A 302 -8.89 -1.57 17.08
N LEU A 303 -9.14 -1.96 15.84
CA LEU A 303 -10.29 -2.77 15.45
C LEU A 303 -10.25 -4.18 16.08
N TYR A 304 -9.04 -4.78 16.09
CA TYR A 304 -8.83 -6.14 16.59
C TYR A 304 -8.35 -6.20 18.06
N ASP A 305 -8.25 -5.06 18.75
CA ASP A 305 -7.70 -4.94 20.10
C ASP A 305 -6.27 -5.50 20.22
N ASP A 306 -5.47 -5.31 19.16
CA ASP A 306 -4.06 -5.70 19.16
C ASP A 306 -3.21 -4.64 19.86
N LYS A 307 -2.90 -4.88 21.13
CA LYS A 307 -2.09 -3.95 21.95
C LYS A 307 -0.68 -3.76 21.40
N LYS A 308 -0.06 -4.83 20.88
CA LYS A 308 1.32 -4.77 20.36
C LYS A 308 1.37 -3.95 19.08
N GLY A 309 0.47 -4.21 18.13
CA GLY A 309 0.34 -3.43 16.91
C GLY A 309 0.01 -1.95 17.19
N LEU A 310 -0.84 -1.71 18.19
CA LEU A 310 -1.19 -0.36 18.60
C LEU A 310 0.01 0.42 19.18
N GLU A 311 0.82 -0.20 20.03
CA GLU A 311 2.03 0.40 20.60
C GLU A 311 3.08 0.66 19.51
N SER A 312 3.30 -0.28 18.60
CA SER A 312 4.23 -0.14 17.47
C SER A 312 3.82 1.02 16.56
N SER A 313 2.56 1.06 16.15
CA SER A 313 2.03 2.14 15.30
C SER A 313 2.12 3.51 16.00
N LYS A 314 1.81 3.59 17.29
CA LYS A 314 1.95 4.83 18.09
C LYS A 314 3.42 5.27 18.19
N ALA A 315 4.35 4.34 18.41
CA ALA A 315 5.77 4.65 18.47
C ALA A 315 6.26 5.24 17.14
N TRP A 316 5.90 4.62 16.03
CA TRP A 316 6.22 5.12 14.70
C TRP A 316 5.62 6.51 14.44
N LEU A 317 4.35 6.72 14.79
CA LEU A 317 3.68 8.01 14.62
C LEU A 317 4.32 9.14 15.44
N LYS A 318 4.94 8.86 16.59
CA LYS A 318 5.71 9.85 17.37
C LYS A 318 6.94 10.35 16.61
N ASP A 319 7.59 9.51 15.82
CA ASP A 319 8.76 9.89 15.02
C ASP A 319 8.43 10.83 13.86
N VAL A 320 7.16 10.94 13.47
CA VAL A 320 6.70 11.89 12.43
C VAL A 320 7.09 13.32 12.80
N THR A 321 6.94 13.73 14.06
CA THR A 321 7.31 15.07 14.50
C THR A 321 8.81 15.32 14.35
N ARG A 322 9.64 14.32 14.65
CA ARG A 322 11.09 14.39 14.47
C ARG A 322 11.47 14.53 13.00
N LEU A 323 10.82 13.78 12.12
CA LEU A 323 11.04 13.91 10.69
C LEU A 323 10.57 15.27 10.17
N GLN A 324 9.44 15.79 10.61
CA GLN A 324 8.97 17.13 10.23
C GLN A 324 9.97 18.22 10.61
N ALA A 325 10.54 18.15 11.81
CA ALA A 325 11.59 19.06 12.24
C ALA A 325 12.81 18.98 11.31
N HIS A 326 13.22 17.73 10.96
CA HIS A 326 14.33 17.51 10.04
C HIS A 326 14.06 18.07 8.64
N LEU A 327 12.87 17.84 8.10
CA LEU A 327 12.44 18.42 6.82
C LEU A 327 12.39 19.96 6.86
N GLY A 328 12.04 20.54 8.02
CA GLY A 328 12.13 21.97 8.26
C GLY A 328 13.55 22.50 8.07
N VAL A 329 14.55 21.83 8.65
CA VAL A 329 15.96 22.15 8.49
C VAL A 329 16.41 22.04 7.02
N LEU A 330 15.97 21.02 6.31
CA LEU A 330 16.28 20.85 4.87
C LEU A 330 15.72 22.00 4.03
N ARG A 331 14.51 22.48 4.36
CA ARG A 331 13.92 23.66 3.68
C ARG A 331 14.76 24.91 3.89
N VAL A 332 15.31 25.11 5.08
CA VAL A 332 16.23 26.24 5.36
C VAL A 332 17.47 26.15 4.47
N TRP A 333 18.10 24.97 4.38
CA TRP A 333 19.26 24.79 3.49
C TRP A 333 18.90 25.03 2.02
N LYS A 334 17.75 24.56 1.56
CA LYS A 334 17.27 24.81 0.20
C LYS A 334 17.01 26.29 -0.06
N SER A 335 16.47 27.02 0.92
CA SER A 335 16.30 28.47 0.85
C SER A 335 17.65 29.18 0.78
N GLY A 336 18.66 28.71 1.52
CA GLY A 336 20.02 29.24 1.46
C GLY A 336 20.65 29.16 0.06
N VAL A 337 20.36 28.09 -0.70
CA VAL A 337 20.78 27.98 -2.11
C VAL A 337 20.19 29.13 -2.95
N TRP A 338 18.87 29.37 -2.82
CA TRP A 338 18.20 30.44 -3.57
C TRP A 338 18.67 31.84 -3.15
N VAL A 339 18.86 32.05 -1.85
CA VAL A 339 19.41 33.32 -1.34
C VAL A 339 20.80 33.58 -1.96
N GLY A 340 21.67 32.57 -1.99
CA GLY A 340 22.98 32.66 -2.63
C GLY A 340 22.89 33.02 -4.11
N ILE A 341 21.99 32.38 -4.88
CA ILE A 341 21.76 32.69 -6.29
C ILE A 341 21.25 34.12 -6.48
N ILE A 342 20.25 34.53 -5.68
CA ILE A 342 19.71 35.91 -5.74
C ILE A 342 20.82 36.94 -5.44
N THR A 343 21.67 36.65 -4.44
CA THR A 343 22.79 37.52 -4.09
C THR A 343 23.77 37.69 -5.26
N MET A 344 24.08 36.64 -6.01
CA MET A 344 24.91 36.73 -7.22
C MET A 344 24.24 37.58 -8.31
N VAL A 345 22.95 37.41 -8.53
CA VAL A 345 22.17 38.17 -9.51
C VAL A 345 22.14 39.65 -9.13
N VAL A 346 21.89 39.95 -7.85
CA VAL A 346 21.90 41.35 -7.34
C VAL A 346 23.30 41.99 -7.50
N ALA A 347 24.36 41.26 -7.22
CA ALA A 347 25.72 41.73 -7.42
C ALA A 347 26.02 42.09 -8.88
N TYR A 348 25.59 41.20 -9.80
CA TYR A 348 25.73 41.45 -11.24
C TYR A 348 24.97 42.67 -11.72
N TYR A 349 23.70 42.81 -11.36
CA TYR A 349 22.90 43.98 -11.74
C TYR A 349 23.40 45.29 -11.08
N GLY A 350 23.79 45.23 -9.79
CA GLY A 350 24.36 46.37 -9.08
C GLY A 350 25.63 46.89 -9.72
N TRP A 351 26.46 46.02 -10.27
CA TRP A 351 27.60 46.39 -11.10
C TRP A 351 27.17 47.04 -12.43
N GLN A 352 26.24 46.43 -13.16
CA GLN A 352 25.75 46.93 -14.46
C GLN A 352 25.18 48.35 -14.39
N ILE A 353 24.45 48.66 -13.33
CA ILE A 353 23.85 50.00 -13.14
C ILE A 353 24.78 51.00 -12.41
N ASN A 354 26.07 50.64 -12.26
CA ASN A 354 27.10 51.43 -11.56
C ASN A 354 26.74 51.79 -10.10
N SER A 355 25.87 51.02 -9.44
CA SER A 355 25.56 51.18 -8.00
C SER A 355 26.57 50.50 -7.09
N MET A 356 27.41 49.60 -7.62
CA MET A 356 28.46 48.88 -6.91
C MET A 356 29.78 49.01 -7.66
N THR A 357 30.89 49.17 -6.92
CA THR A 357 32.22 49.04 -7.50
C THR A 357 32.50 47.62 -7.96
N PRO A 358 33.29 47.37 -9.01
CA PRO A 358 33.58 46.04 -9.52
C PRO A 358 34.14 45.08 -8.44
N SER A 359 35.03 45.54 -7.60
CA SER A 359 35.64 44.78 -6.52
C SER A 359 34.63 44.37 -5.46
N PHE A 360 33.68 45.24 -5.10
CA PHE A 360 32.63 44.98 -4.15
C PHE A 360 31.61 43.98 -4.74
N ALA A 361 31.20 44.18 -6.00
CA ALA A 361 30.30 43.26 -6.69
C ALA A 361 30.88 41.82 -6.78
N ILE A 362 32.17 41.70 -7.09
CA ILE A 362 32.86 40.40 -7.09
C ILE A 362 32.84 39.77 -5.69
N GLY A 363 33.13 40.55 -4.64
CA GLY A 363 33.08 40.06 -3.25
C GLY A 363 31.69 39.49 -2.85
N VAL A 364 30.63 40.27 -3.20
CA VAL A 364 29.24 39.87 -2.94
C VAL A 364 28.86 38.62 -3.76
N ALA A 365 29.27 38.55 -5.03
CA ALA A 365 29.01 37.40 -5.88
C ALA A 365 29.69 36.13 -5.35
N LEU A 366 30.96 36.26 -4.91
CA LEU A 366 31.68 35.15 -4.29
C LEU A 366 31.03 34.67 -2.99
N ALA A 367 30.59 35.58 -2.13
CA ALA A 367 29.85 35.27 -0.91
C ALA A 367 28.53 34.52 -1.24
N GLY A 368 27.78 34.97 -2.25
CA GLY A 368 26.58 34.33 -2.73
C GLY A 368 26.85 32.91 -3.28
N ALA A 369 27.92 32.75 -4.06
CA ALA A 369 28.34 31.46 -4.59
C ALA A 369 28.71 30.45 -3.46
N LEU A 370 29.50 30.92 -2.48
CA LEU A 370 29.89 30.13 -1.31
C LEU A 370 28.65 29.71 -0.49
N LEU A 371 27.73 30.63 -0.23
CA LEU A 371 26.49 30.34 0.49
C LEU A 371 25.65 29.31 -0.27
N SER A 372 25.47 29.47 -1.58
CA SER A 372 24.73 28.54 -2.42
C SER A 372 25.38 27.15 -2.42
N PHE A 373 26.68 27.08 -2.60
CA PHE A 373 27.43 25.81 -2.59
C PHE A 373 27.36 25.11 -1.24
N ALA A 374 27.67 25.82 -0.15
CA ALA A 374 27.61 25.26 1.21
C ALA A 374 26.20 24.75 1.56
N SER A 375 25.18 25.57 1.26
CA SER A 375 23.78 25.19 1.51
C SER A 375 23.36 23.97 0.70
N ASN A 376 23.74 23.89 -0.57
CA ASN A 376 23.47 22.73 -1.41
C ASN A 376 24.18 21.48 -0.90
N ARG A 377 25.45 21.61 -0.48
CA ARG A 377 26.22 20.49 0.09
C ARG A 377 25.58 19.97 1.38
N MET A 378 25.16 20.87 2.28
CA MET A 378 24.50 20.54 3.54
C MET A 378 23.13 19.90 3.30
N TYR A 379 22.37 20.38 2.32
CA TYR A 379 21.11 19.79 1.91
C TYR A 379 21.28 18.32 1.53
N TRP A 380 22.18 18.02 0.58
CA TRP A 380 22.41 16.65 0.12
C TRP A 380 23.02 15.73 1.19
N TRP A 381 23.81 16.28 2.08
CA TRP A 381 24.37 15.51 3.19
C TRP A 381 23.34 15.13 4.24
N LYS A 382 22.33 15.99 4.44
CA LYS A 382 21.27 15.77 5.43
C LYS A 382 19.98 15.25 4.83
N ASP A 383 19.90 15.14 3.50
CA ASP A 383 18.68 14.63 2.84
C ASP A 383 18.43 13.20 3.33
N PRO A 384 17.27 12.94 3.99
CA PRO A 384 16.95 11.59 4.42
C PRO A 384 16.79 10.71 3.19
N GLN A 385 17.52 9.63 3.18
CA GLN A 385 17.34 8.60 2.16
C GLN A 385 15.91 8.05 2.24
N PRO A 386 15.35 7.56 1.13
CA PRO A 386 14.00 6.97 1.12
C PRO A 386 13.85 5.77 2.07
N ILE A 387 14.93 5.39 2.69
CA ILE A 387 15.06 4.20 3.53
C ILE A 387 15.44 4.61 4.94
#